data_2d10046d723c639326f094b352ea0891
#
_entry.id   2d10046d723c639326f094b352ea0891
#
_cell.length_a   1.000
_cell.length_b   1.000
_cell.length_c   1.000
_cell.angle_alpha   90.00
_cell.angle_beta   90.00
_cell.angle_gamma   90.00
#
_symmetry.space_group_name_H-M   'P 1'
#
loop_
_entity.id
_entity.type
_entity.pdbx_description
1 polymer ?
#
loop_
_entity_poly.entity_id
_entity_poly.type
_entity_poly.pdbx_seq_one_letter_code
_entity_poly.pdbx_strand_id
1 'polypeptide(L)'
;MVQAQILQAQASLRSDEAELGYTRIYAPISGTVVALDAREGQTLNAQQQTPLILRIAKLSAMTVWAEVSEADIGYVKPGMPAYFTTLSGANRRWNTRVRQILPVPPKPLNEASQGGGSPSSTGKSGSARVVLYTVLLDVDNTDQGLMPEMTAQVFFVAGQAKDVLLAPIIALQGSSESNRQTARIVSKDGKIQSREIRTGISDRLRVEIIDGLNEGDHLLIGPATGNGG
;
A
#
# COMPACT_ATOMS: atom_id res chain seq x y z
N MET A 1 14.43 -7.43 67.30
CA MET A 1 13.09 -8.03 67.06
C MET A 1 12.12 -7.02 66.47
N VAL A 2 11.90 -5.83 67.02
CA VAL A 2 10.95 -4.82 66.50
C VAL A 2 11.25 -4.35 65.07
N GLN A 3 12.52 -4.16 64.70
CA GLN A 3 12.89 -3.77 63.33
C GLN A 3 12.52 -4.84 62.26
N ALA A 4 12.69 -6.12 62.61
CA ALA A 4 12.29 -7.21 61.72
C ALA A 4 10.77 -7.27 61.50
N GLN A 5 10.00 -7.01 62.56
CA GLN A 5 8.53 -6.93 62.48
C GLN A 5 8.08 -5.73 61.63
N ILE A 6 8.73 -4.58 61.73
CA ILE A 6 8.45 -3.40 60.91
C ILE A 6 8.72 -3.72 59.44
N LEU A 7 9.87 -4.33 59.09
CA LEU A 7 10.20 -4.71 57.72
C LEU A 7 9.22 -5.73 57.16
N GLN A 8 8.80 -6.69 57.97
CA GLN A 8 7.79 -7.67 57.56
C GLN A 8 6.44 -7.02 57.27
N ALA A 9 5.99 -6.13 58.18
CA ALA A 9 4.74 -5.39 57.98
C ALA A 9 4.78 -4.50 56.72
N GLN A 10 5.93 -3.83 56.48
CA GLN A 10 6.11 -3.03 55.25
C GLN A 10 6.12 -3.89 53.98
N ALA A 11 6.69 -5.09 54.03
CA ALA A 11 6.68 -6.00 52.89
C ALA A 11 5.26 -6.49 52.61
N SER A 12 4.48 -6.83 53.66
CA SER A 12 3.07 -7.21 53.49
C SER A 12 2.26 -6.07 52.91
N LEU A 13 2.40 -4.85 53.43
CA LEU A 13 1.70 -3.68 52.92
C LEU A 13 1.97 -3.45 51.42
N ARG A 14 3.24 -3.55 50.98
CA ARG A 14 3.60 -3.41 49.56
C ARG A 14 2.97 -4.50 48.69
N SER A 15 2.86 -5.74 49.22
CA SER A 15 2.20 -6.84 48.52
C SER A 15 0.70 -6.54 48.33
N ASP A 16 0.05 -6.09 49.39
CA ASP A 16 -1.38 -5.76 49.38
C ASP A 16 -1.66 -4.57 48.47
N GLU A 17 -0.79 -3.55 48.48
CA GLU A 17 -0.88 -2.40 47.53
C GLU A 17 -0.70 -2.84 46.08
N ALA A 18 0.22 -3.78 45.81
CA ALA A 18 0.39 -4.32 44.47
C ALA A 18 -0.82 -5.12 44.00
N GLU A 19 -1.41 -5.95 44.90
CA GLU A 19 -2.63 -6.69 44.60
C GLU A 19 -3.81 -5.74 44.33
N LEU A 20 -3.94 -4.68 45.11
CA LEU A 20 -4.95 -3.63 44.83
C LEU A 20 -4.71 -2.96 43.50
N GLY A 21 -3.44 -2.76 43.10
CA GLY A 21 -3.07 -2.22 41.79
C GLY A 21 -3.57 -3.10 40.63
N TYR A 22 -3.53 -4.43 40.80
CA TYR A 22 -4.00 -5.37 39.77
C TYR A 22 -5.53 -5.39 39.60
N THR A 23 -6.28 -4.85 40.55
CA THR A 23 -7.73 -4.72 40.41
C THR A 23 -8.15 -3.63 39.42
N ARG A 24 -7.23 -2.77 39.01
CA ARG A 24 -7.46 -1.68 38.07
C ARG A 24 -6.67 -1.89 36.79
N ILE A 25 -7.36 -1.89 35.66
CA ILE A 25 -6.75 -2.03 34.35
C ILE A 25 -6.73 -0.67 33.69
N TYR A 26 -5.54 -0.20 33.35
CA TYR A 26 -5.34 1.10 32.71
C TYR A 26 -4.98 0.93 31.23
N ALA A 27 -5.41 1.90 30.42
CA ALA A 27 -4.99 1.98 29.02
C ALA A 27 -3.48 2.26 28.93
N PRO A 28 -2.70 1.45 28.20
CA PRO A 28 -1.25 1.65 28.06
C PRO A 28 -0.88 2.83 27.17
N ILE A 29 -1.81 3.29 26.33
CA ILE A 29 -1.63 4.40 25.38
C ILE A 29 -2.84 5.31 25.38
N SER A 30 -2.63 6.58 25.03
CA SER A 30 -3.71 7.51 24.72
C SER A 30 -4.23 7.25 23.31
N GLY A 31 -5.54 7.21 23.12
CA GLY A 31 -6.13 6.94 21.81
C GLY A 31 -7.65 6.84 21.89
N THR A 32 -8.24 6.40 20.79
CA THR A 32 -9.69 6.14 20.66
C THR A 32 -9.95 4.65 20.79
N VAL A 33 -10.99 4.28 21.55
CA VAL A 33 -11.45 2.89 21.62
C VAL A 33 -12.09 2.54 20.27
N VAL A 34 -11.50 1.60 19.57
CA VAL A 34 -11.98 1.16 18.24
C VAL A 34 -12.80 -0.11 18.30
N ALA A 35 -12.62 -0.93 19.34
CA ALA A 35 -13.43 -2.11 19.59
C ALA A 35 -13.53 -2.37 21.09
N LEU A 36 -14.68 -2.85 21.54
CA LEU A 36 -14.96 -3.28 22.90
C LEU A 36 -15.31 -4.77 22.84
N ASP A 37 -14.37 -5.62 23.27
CA ASP A 37 -14.53 -7.06 23.21
C ASP A 37 -15.17 -7.64 24.49
N ALA A 38 -14.94 -7.03 25.65
CA ALA A 38 -15.52 -7.43 26.92
C ALA A 38 -16.69 -6.54 27.32
N ARG A 39 -17.69 -7.11 27.99
CA ARG A 39 -18.86 -6.40 28.51
C ARG A 39 -18.86 -6.38 30.02
N GLU A 40 -19.52 -5.40 30.61
CA GLU A 40 -19.76 -5.33 32.04
C GLU A 40 -20.50 -6.58 32.56
N GLY A 41 -20.04 -7.12 33.68
CA GLY A 41 -20.57 -8.36 34.25
C GLY A 41 -20.04 -9.65 33.63
N GLN A 42 -19.18 -9.58 32.60
CA GLN A 42 -18.57 -10.76 32.00
C GLN A 42 -17.38 -11.25 32.84
N THR A 43 -17.38 -12.53 33.19
CA THR A 43 -16.23 -13.17 33.82
C THR A 43 -15.16 -13.47 32.77
N LEU A 44 -13.94 -12.96 32.96
CA LEU A 44 -12.80 -13.20 32.11
C LEU A 44 -11.87 -14.23 32.76
N ASN A 45 -11.57 -15.32 32.04
CA ASN A 45 -10.65 -16.34 32.53
C ASN A 45 -9.28 -16.15 31.88
N ALA A 46 -8.29 -15.75 32.70
CA ALA A 46 -6.91 -15.51 32.24
C ALA A 46 -6.01 -16.76 32.29
N GLN A 47 -6.53 -17.92 32.77
CA GLN A 47 -5.69 -19.11 32.93
C GLN A 47 -5.33 -19.82 31.63
N GLN A 48 -6.14 -19.68 30.59
CA GLN A 48 -5.90 -20.34 29.31
C GLN A 48 -5.43 -19.40 28.22
N GLN A 49 -5.96 -18.16 28.18
CA GLN A 49 -5.58 -17.13 27.20
C GLN A 49 -5.72 -15.76 27.87
N THR A 50 -4.83 -14.84 27.48
CA THR A 50 -4.97 -13.43 27.90
C THR A 50 -6.26 -12.87 27.32
N PRO A 51 -7.24 -12.46 28.17
CA PRO A 51 -8.51 -11.94 27.69
C PRO A 51 -8.31 -10.59 27.01
N LEU A 52 -8.92 -10.42 25.84
CA LEU A 52 -8.98 -9.16 25.14
C LEU A 52 -10.17 -8.36 25.67
N ILE A 53 -9.92 -7.20 26.26
CA ILE A 53 -10.95 -6.36 26.88
C ILE A 53 -11.44 -5.31 25.89
N LEU A 54 -10.51 -4.54 25.32
CA LEU A 54 -10.79 -3.50 24.34
C LEU A 54 -9.56 -3.25 23.46
N ARG A 55 -9.78 -2.62 22.33
CA ARG A 55 -8.71 -2.17 21.43
C ARG A 55 -8.67 -0.66 21.39
N ILE A 56 -7.49 -0.10 21.61
CA ILE A 56 -7.24 1.34 21.51
C ILE A 56 -6.30 1.58 20.35
N ALA A 57 -6.64 2.54 19.50
CA ALA A 57 -5.81 2.95 18.38
C ALA A 57 -5.62 4.47 18.35
N LYS A 58 -4.44 4.89 17.88
CA LYS A 58 -4.16 6.29 17.59
C LYS A 58 -4.53 6.56 16.14
N LEU A 59 -5.68 7.20 15.92
CA LEU A 59 -6.24 7.40 14.58
C LEU A 59 -5.60 8.55 13.79
N SER A 60 -4.73 9.36 14.40
CA SER A 60 -4.06 10.48 13.73
C SER A 60 -3.00 10.05 12.71
N ALA A 61 -2.49 8.82 12.80
CA ALA A 61 -1.57 8.23 11.84
C ALA A 61 -2.07 6.85 11.46
N MET A 62 -2.16 6.58 10.18
CA MET A 62 -2.66 5.32 9.65
C MET A 62 -1.59 4.67 8.77
N THR A 63 -1.63 3.35 8.70
CA THR A 63 -0.77 2.59 7.78
C THR A 63 -1.66 1.85 6.79
N VAL A 64 -1.44 2.08 5.51
CA VAL A 64 -2.10 1.35 4.44
C VAL A 64 -1.27 0.10 4.12
N TRP A 65 -1.94 -1.04 4.06
CA TRP A 65 -1.37 -2.33 3.68
C TRP A 65 -1.77 -2.63 2.25
N ALA A 66 -0.84 -2.45 1.33
CA ALA A 66 -1.07 -2.73 -0.07
C ALA A 66 -0.53 -4.10 -0.44
N GLU A 67 -1.36 -4.92 -1.06
CA GLU A 67 -0.97 -6.24 -1.57
C GLU A 67 -0.52 -6.07 -3.03
N VAL A 68 0.71 -6.46 -3.31
CA VAL A 68 1.35 -6.36 -4.62
C VAL A 68 1.78 -7.74 -5.08
N SER A 69 1.52 -8.05 -6.35
CA SER A 69 1.89 -9.34 -6.94
C SER A 69 3.42 -9.52 -7.01
N GLU A 70 3.88 -10.77 -7.00
CA GLU A 70 5.29 -11.12 -7.19
C GLU A 70 5.85 -10.54 -8.51
N ALA A 71 5.03 -10.48 -9.55
CA ALA A 71 5.43 -9.91 -10.84
C ALA A 71 5.73 -8.42 -10.78
N ASP A 72 5.04 -7.67 -9.92
CA ASP A 72 5.11 -6.21 -9.85
C ASP A 72 6.00 -5.70 -8.71
N ILE A 73 6.25 -6.53 -7.69
CA ILE A 73 6.99 -6.09 -6.50
C ILE A 73 8.41 -5.62 -6.81
N GLY A 74 9.02 -6.15 -7.87
CA GLY A 74 10.35 -5.73 -8.34
C GLY A 74 10.44 -4.26 -8.76
N TYR A 75 9.32 -3.65 -9.12
CA TYR A 75 9.24 -2.23 -9.50
C TYR A 75 9.01 -1.31 -8.30
N VAL A 76 8.56 -1.83 -7.16
CA VAL A 76 8.29 -1.06 -5.95
C VAL A 76 9.56 -0.93 -5.11
N LYS A 77 9.85 0.30 -4.65
CA LYS A 77 11.04 0.57 -3.82
C LYS A 77 10.64 1.37 -2.58
N PRO A 78 11.33 1.17 -1.44
CA PRO A 78 11.17 2.05 -0.28
C PRO A 78 11.40 3.52 -0.64
N GLY A 79 10.60 4.41 -0.10
CA GLY A 79 10.62 5.85 -0.42
C GLY A 79 9.90 6.25 -1.70
N MET A 80 9.46 5.29 -2.52
CA MET A 80 8.73 5.54 -3.76
C MET A 80 7.45 6.32 -3.48
N PRO A 81 7.15 7.40 -4.22
CA PRO A 81 5.89 8.11 -4.08
C PRO A 81 4.73 7.23 -4.52
N ALA A 82 3.66 7.31 -3.76
CA ALA A 82 2.41 6.61 -4.05
C ALA A 82 1.23 7.50 -3.66
N TYR A 83 0.07 7.20 -4.18
CA TYR A 83 -1.18 7.77 -3.73
C TYR A 83 -2.25 6.68 -3.69
N PHE A 84 -3.27 6.91 -2.91
CA PHE A 84 -4.40 6.00 -2.87
C PHE A 84 -5.73 6.75 -2.82
N THR A 85 -6.77 6.04 -3.19
CA THR A 85 -8.16 6.47 -3.07
C THR A 85 -8.93 5.42 -2.29
N THR A 86 -9.90 5.85 -1.50
CA THR A 86 -10.80 4.95 -0.76
C THR A 86 -12.04 4.64 -1.59
N LEU A 87 -12.66 3.48 -1.35
CA LEU A 87 -13.90 3.10 -2.03
C LEU A 87 -15.13 3.91 -1.56
N SER A 88 -15.00 4.69 -0.50
CA SER A 88 -16.09 5.51 0.06
C SER A 88 -16.55 6.66 -0.84
N GLY A 89 -16.05 6.76 -2.07
CA GLY A 89 -16.59 7.61 -3.13
C GLY A 89 -16.18 9.08 -3.10
N ALA A 90 -15.38 9.50 -2.16
CA ALA A 90 -14.75 10.81 -2.23
C ALA A 90 -13.60 10.72 -3.24
N ASN A 91 -13.64 11.52 -4.32
CA ASN A 91 -12.55 11.66 -5.31
C ASN A 91 -11.24 12.20 -4.68
N ARG A 92 -11.07 11.99 -3.39
CA ARG A 92 -9.93 12.45 -2.64
C ARG A 92 -8.75 11.52 -2.84
N ARG A 93 -7.62 12.07 -3.26
CA ARG A 93 -6.34 11.39 -3.34
C ARG A 93 -5.54 11.66 -2.09
N TRP A 94 -5.05 10.61 -1.48
CA TRP A 94 -4.15 10.66 -0.35
C TRP A 94 -2.74 10.37 -0.82
N ASN A 95 -1.87 11.40 -0.76
CA ASN A 95 -0.48 11.24 -1.16
C ASN A 95 0.32 10.63 -0.01
N THR A 96 1.18 9.68 -0.35
CA THR A 96 1.97 8.93 0.61
C THR A 96 3.29 8.48 -0.01
N ARG A 97 4.10 7.76 0.74
CA ARG A 97 5.32 7.11 0.28
C ARG A 97 5.40 5.69 0.82
N VAL A 98 6.06 4.83 0.07
CA VAL A 98 6.37 3.48 0.53
C VAL A 98 7.32 3.57 1.72
N ARG A 99 6.86 3.09 2.88
CA ARG A 99 7.71 2.98 4.07
C ARG A 99 8.60 1.75 3.98
N GLN A 100 7.99 0.61 3.73
CA GLN A 100 8.65 -0.68 3.78
C GLN A 100 7.91 -1.72 2.94
N ILE A 101 8.65 -2.67 2.40
CA ILE A 101 8.13 -3.87 1.77
C ILE A 101 8.41 -5.02 2.74
N LEU A 102 7.39 -5.79 3.10
CA LEU A 102 7.56 -6.97 3.94
C LEU A 102 8.12 -8.11 3.09
N PRO A 103 9.25 -8.71 3.49
CA PRO A 103 9.94 -9.74 2.68
C PRO A 103 9.21 -11.09 2.66
N VAL A 104 8.21 -11.26 3.53
CA VAL A 104 7.44 -12.50 3.64
C VAL A 104 5.98 -12.19 3.32
N PRO A 105 5.34 -12.95 2.42
CA PRO A 105 3.91 -12.84 2.19
C PRO A 105 3.14 -13.06 3.52
N PRO A 106 2.09 -12.29 3.79
CA PRO A 106 1.30 -12.50 4.99
C PRO A 106 0.69 -13.90 4.93
N LYS A 107 0.91 -14.70 5.97
CA LYS A 107 0.17 -15.95 6.12
C LYS A 107 -1.30 -15.61 6.34
N PRO A 108 -2.23 -16.27 5.67
CA PRO A 108 -3.64 -16.04 5.93
C PRO A 108 -3.92 -16.30 7.42
N LEU A 109 -4.52 -15.33 8.09
CA LEU A 109 -4.82 -15.36 9.53
C LEU A 109 -5.64 -16.58 9.96
N ASN A 110 -6.31 -17.24 9.02
CA ASN A 110 -7.11 -18.42 9.27
C ASN A 110 -6.32 -19.73 9.52
N GLU A 111 -5.02 -19.75 9.22
CA GLU A 111 -4.20 -20.95 9.50
C GLU A 111 -3.57 -20.93 10.91
N ALA A 112 -3.60 -19.78 11.60
CA ALA A 112 -3.04 -19.65 12.96
C ALA A 112 -3.97 -20.19 14.07
N SER A 113 -5.25 -20.48 13.76
CA SER A 113 -6.25 -20.85 14.77
C SER A 113 -6.57 -22.35 14.82
N GLN A 114 -6.01 -23.18 13.94
CA GLN A 114 -6.19 -24.64 14.02
C GLN A 114 -4.89 -25.29 14.50
N GLY A 115 -4.76 -25.31 15.81
CA GLY A 115 -3.82 -26.19 16.48
C GLY A 115 -4.16 -27.66 16.20
N GLY A 116 -3.19 -28.42 15.67
CA GLY A 116 -3.11 -29.85 15.78
C GLY A 116 -4.11 -30.66 14.94
N GLY A 117 -3.90 -30.71 13.65
CA GLY A 117 -4.51 -31.70 12.78
C GLY A 117 -3.54 -32.12 11.67
N SER A 118 -3.25 -33.40 11.57
CA SER A 118 -2.41 -33.99 10.53
C SER A 118 -2.72 -33.51 9.12
N PRO A 119 -1.73 -33.43 8.22
CA PRO A 119 -1.96 -33.04 6.83
C PRO A 119 -2.72 -34.13 6.13
N SER A 120 -4.01 -33.98 5.99
CA SER A 120 -4.84 -34.77 5.09
C SER A 120 -4.55 -34.33 3.65
N SER A 121 -3.67 -35.05 3.00
CA SER A 121 -3.45 -34.97 1.57
C SER A 121 -4.65 -35.56 0.85
N THR A 122 -5.64 -34.77 0.49
CA THR A 122 -6.56 -35.18 -0.58
C THR A 122 -7.26 -33.93 -1.14
N GLY A 123 -7.03 -33.65 -2.42
CA GLY A 123 -7.96 -32.83 -3.20
C GLY A 123 -7.33 -31.68 -3.98
N LYS A 124 -6.76 -32.01 -5.12
CA LYS A 124 -6.90 -31.29 -6.40
C LYS A 124 -7.61 -29.94 -6.33
N SER A 125 -6.85 -28.89 -6.45
CA SER A 125 -7.15 -27.77 -7.35
C SER A 125 -5.86 -26.99 -7.55
N GLY A 126 -5.21 -27.18 -8.68
CA GLY A 126 -4.07 -26.40 -9.12
C GLY A 126 -4.54 -25.02 -9.62
N SER A 127 -5.09 -24.20 -8.75
CA SER A 127 -5.10 -22.77 -8.98
C SER A 127 -3.71 -22.27 -8.60
N ALA A 128 -2.97 -21.78 -9.57
CA ALA A 128 -1.70 -21.12 -9.33
C ALA A 128 -1.93 -20.06 -8.24
N ARG A 129 -1.39 -20.29 -7.04
CA ARG A 129 -1.56 -19.37 -5.90
C ARG A 129 -0.72 -18.16 -6.22
N VAL A 130 -1.35 -17.05 -6.50
CA VAL A 130 -0.66 -15.77 -6.71
C VAL A 130 -0.02 -15.39 -5.39
N VAL A 131 1.30 -15.24 -5.40
CA VAL A 131 2.04 -14.76 -4.23
C VAL A 131 1.89 -13.24 -4.18
N LEU A 132 1.39 -12.74 -3.05
CA LEU A 132 1.20 -11.31 -2.80
C LEU A 132 2.17 -10.88 -1.70
N TYR A 133 2.86 -9.79 -1.92
CA TYR A 133 3.73 -9.14 -0.95
C TYR A 133 3.06 -7.91 -0.37
N THR A 134 3.26 -7.68 0.92
CA THR A 134 2.67 -6.52 1.59
C THR A 134 3.63 -5.33 1.55
N VAL A 135 3.14 -4.23 1.03
CA VAL A 135 3.80 -2.92 1.03
C VAL A 135 3.11 -2.01 2.04
N LEU A 136 3.88 -1.44 2.95
CA LEU A 136 3.38 -0.55 3.99
C LEU A 136 3.58 0.90 3.57
N LEU A 137 2.50 1.69 3.66
CA LEU A 137 2.52 3.11 3.36
C LEU A 137 1.94 3.87 4.56
N ASP A 138 2.64 4.90 5.03
CA ASP A 138 2.17 5.73 6.14
C ASP A 138 1.44 6.94 5.61
N VAL A 139 0.35 7.28 6.27
CA VAL A 139 -0.48 8.44 5.94
C VAL A 139 -0.92 9.18 7.19
N ASP A 140 -0.83 10.49 7.16
CA ASP A 140 -1.38 11.35 8.20
C ASP A 140 -2.90 11.43 8.05
N ASN A 141 -3.60 11.22 9.17
CA ASN A 141 -5.05 11.23 9.25
C ASN A 141 -5.53 12.23 10.32
N THR A 142 -5.01 13.46 10.24
CA THR A 142 -5.33 14.52 11.21
C THR A 142 -6.79 14.96 11.15
N ASP A 143 -7.41 14.85 9.99
CA ASP A 143 -8.82 15.16 9.74
C ASP A 143 -9.75 13.97 9.99
N GLN A 144 -9.21 12.82 10.44
CA GLN A 144 -9.96 11.60 10.75
C GLN A 144 -10.87 11.10 9.60
N GLY A 145 -10.51 11.44 8.36
CA GLY A 145 -11.23 11.01 7.16
C GLY A 145 -11.01 9.54 6.82
N LEU A 146 -9.99 8.91 7.39
CA LEU A 146 -9.70 7.48 7.24
C LEU A 146 -10.12 6.73 8.51
N MET A 147 -10.81 5.62 8.32
CA MET A 147 -11.18 4.71 9.41
C MET A 147 -10.40 3.40 9.28
N PRO A 148 -10.17 2.70 10.40
CA PRO A 148 -9.59 1.35 10.37
C PRO A 148 -10.40 0.43 9.46
N GLU A 149 -9.73 -0.52 8.81
CA GLU A 149 -10.31 -1.56 7.95
C GLU A 149 -11.00 -1.04 6.67
N MET A 150 -10.81 0.25 6.31
CA MET A 150 -11.23 0.74 5.00
C MET A 150 -10.42 0.12 3.87
N THR A 151 -11.11 -0.22 2.78
CA THR A 151 -10.45 -0.66 1.56
C THR A 151 -9.98 0.54 0.74
N ALA A 152 -8.75 0.46 0.27
CA ALA A 152 -8.12 1.50 -0.55
C ALA A 152 -7.52 0.91 -1.83
N GLN A 153 -7.56 1.68 -2.90
CA GLN A 153 -6.84 1.37 -4.13
C GLN A 153 -5.57 2.20 -4.18
N VAL A 154 -4.42 1.53 -4.19
CA VAL A 154 -3.09 2.16 -4.16
C VAL A 154 -2.49 2.21 -5.56
N PHE A 155 -1.88 3.35 -5.88
CA PHE A 155 -1.15 3.59 -7.11
C PHE A 155 0.30 3.97 -6.78
N PHE A 156 1.24 3.19 -7.28
CA PHE A 156 2.67 3.47 -7.15
C PHE A 156 3.14 4.31 -8.34
N VAL A 157 3.87 5.39 -8.08
CA VAL A 157 4.36 6.29 -9.12
C VAL A 157 5.78 5.88 -9.48
N ALA A 158 5.92 5.10 -10.55
CA ALA A 158 7.22 4.59 -10.99
C ALA A 158 8.13 5.68 -11.57
N GLY A 159 7.54 6.72 -12.15
CA GLY A 159 8.26 7.85 -12.69
C GLY A 159 7.36 9.08 -12.82
N GLN A 160 7.97 10.24 -12.83
CA GLN A 160 7.27 11.50 -13.04
C GLN A 160 8.16 12.43 -13.88
N ALA A 161 7.60 12.95 -14.95
CA ALA A 161 8.21 14.02 -15.72
C ALA A 161 7.33 15.26 -15.62
N LYS A 162 7.95 16.45 -15.53
CA LYS A 162 7.26 17.73 -15.49
C LYS A 162 7.78 18.61 -16.62
N ASP A 163 6.88 19.40 -17.19
CA ASP A 163 7.22 20.39 -18.24
C ASP A 163 7.89 19.71 -19.45
N VAL A 164 7.38 18.55 -19.87
CA VAL A 164 7.92 17.76 -20.97
C VAL A 164 6.96 17.72 -22.14
N LEU A 165 7.53 17.59 -23.35
CA LEU A 165 6.75 17.40 -24.55
C LEU A 165 6.14 16.00 -24.55
N LEU A 166 4.83 15.91 -24.81
CA LEU A 166 4.09 14.66 -24.84
C LEU A 166 3.56 14.36 -26.25
N ALA A 167 3.68 13.10 -26.67
CA ALA A 167 3.05 12.60 -27.87
C ALA A 167 2.10 11.43 -27.56
N PRO A 168 1.00 11.26 -28.33
CA PRO A 168 0.15 10.08 -28.23
C PRO A 168 0.93 8.83 -28.65
N ILE A 169 0.87 7.75 -27.87
CA ILE A 169 1.57 6.48 -28.19
C ILE A 169 1.15 5.95 -29.56
N ILE A 170 -0.12 6.09 -29.93
CA ILE A 170 -0.65 5.62 -31.22
C ILE A 170 -0.04 6.30 -32.45
N ALA A 171 0.60 7.45 -32.28
CA ALA A 171 1.29 8.16 -33.36
C ALA A 171 2.72 7.68 -33.58
N LEU A 172 3.21 6.81 -32.71
CA LEU A 172 4.59 6.32 -32.73
C LEU A 172 4.61 4.90 -33.28
N GLN A 173 5.70 4.58 -33.97
CA GLN A 173 5.97 3.25 -34.53
C GLN A 173 7.25 2.69 -33.93
N GLY A 174 7.22 1.43 -33.54
CA GLY A 174 8.34 0.73 -32.91
C GLY A 174 7.94 0.08 -31.60
N SER A 175 8.85 -0.66 -31.00
CA SER A 175 8.62 -1.30 -29.70
C SER A 175 8.64 -0.27 -28.58
N SER A 176 7.65 -0.32 -27.71
CA SER A 176 7.56 0.53 -26.52
C SER A 176 8.70 0.27 -25.51
N GLU A 177 9.40 -0.85 -25.64
CA GLU A 177 10.54 -1.21 -24.78
C GLU A 177 11.85 -0.52 -25.23
N SER A 178 11.86 0.02 -26.44
CA SER A 178 13.00 0.75 -26.98
C SER A 178 12.83 2.25 -26.70
N ASN A 179 13.82 2.89 -26.10
CA ASN A 179 13.84 4.35 -25.93
C ASN A 179 13.93 5.11 -27.26
N ARG A 180 13.91 4.40 -28.40
CA ARG A 180 13.93 4.95 -29.75
C ARG A 180 12.73 4.44 -30.51
N GLN A 181 11.93 5.37 -31.01
CA GLN A 181 10.74 5.08 -31.79
C GLN A 181 10.74 5.99 -33.02
N THR A 182 9.88 5.70 -33.99
CA THR A 182 9.77 6.52 -35.19
C THR A 182 8.40 7.20 -35.21
N ALA A 183 8.40 8.50 -35.45
CA ALA A 183 7.20 9.29 -35.68
C ALA A 183 7.11 9.72 -37.14
N ARG A 184 5.89 9.73 -37.67
CA ARG A 184 5.62 10.32 -38.99
C ARG A 184 5.05 11.72 -38.78
N ILE A 185 5.79 12.71 -39.28
CA ILE A 185 5.47 14.13 -39.15
C ILE A 185 4.96 14.64 -40.50
N VAL A 186 3.87 15.36 -40.46
CA VAL A 186 3.36 16.07 -41.65
C VAL A 186 3.94 17.48 -41.66
N SER A 187 4.80 17.76 -42.66
CA SER A 187 5.37 19.09 -42.87
C SER A 187 4.28 20.07 -43.33
N LYS A 188 4.50 21.37 -43.20
CA LYS A 188 3.62 22.43 -43.69
C LYS A 188 3.29 22.31 -45.18
N ASP A 189 4.17 21.69 -45.96
CA ASP A 189 4.03 21.43 -47.38
C ASP A 189 3.23 20.13 -47.67
N GLY A 190 2.62 19.50 -46.66
CA GLY A 190 1.86 18.25 -46.77
C GLY A 190 2.74 16.99 -47.00
N LYS A 191 4.06 17.09 -46.98
CA LYS A 191 4.96 15.93 -47.11
C LYS A 191 5.08 15.20 -45.77
N ILE A 192 5.01 13.86 -45.87
CA ILE A 192 5.20 12.99 -44.69
C ILE A 192 6.70 12.67 -44.58
N GLN A 193 7.26 12.93 -43.41
CA GLN A 193 8.65 12.58 -43.07
C GLN A 193 8.66 11.63 -41.89
N SER A 194 9.43 10.54 -41.98
CA SER A 194 9.67 9.67 -40.84
C SER A 194 10.90 10.19 -40.11
N ARG A 195 10.75 10.41 -38.79
CA ARG A 195 11.81 10.90 -37.91
C ARG A 195 11.99 9.97 -36.75
N GLU A 196 13.23 9.63 -36.45
CA GLU A 196 13.60 8.90 -35.24
C GLU A 196 13.50 9.84 -34.05
N ILE A 197 12.83 9.38 -32.99
CA ILE A 197 12.60 10.13 -31.75
C ILE A 197 13.13 9.34 -30.57
N ARG A 198 13.58 10.05 -29.56
CA ARG A 198 13.90 9.48 -28.25
C ARG A 198 12.76 9.69 -27.30
N THR A 199 12.28 8.60 -26.75
CA THR A 199 11.17 8.59 -25.82
C THR A 199 11.64 8.35 -24.39
N GLY A 200 10.92 8.90 -23.43
CA GLY A 200 11.16 8.73 -22.01
C GLY A 200 10.04 7.95 -21.32
N ILE A 201 9.52 8.51 -20.25
CA ILE A 201 8.46 7.88 -19.47
C ILE A 201 7.16 7.85 -20.29
N SER A 202 6.44 6.74 -20.22
CA SER A 202 5.14 6.59 -20.88
C SER A 202 4.06 6.18 -19.90
N ASP A 203 2.85 6.65 -20.14
CA ASP A 203 1.63 6.10 -19.59
C ASP A 203 0.89 5.27 -20.67
N ARG A 204 -0.33 4.86 -20.43
CA ARG A 204 -1.09 4.05 -21.39
C ARG A 204 -1.53 4.81 -22.65
N LEU A 205 -1.46 6.13 -22.65
CA LEU A 205 -1.98 7.00 -23.70
C LEU A 205 -0.92 7.90 -24.32
N ARG A 206 0.07 8.33 -23.53
CA ARG A 206 1.06 9.34 -23.90
C ARG A 206 2.46 8.88 -23.52
N VAL A 207 3.43 9.38 -24.25
CA VAL A 207 4.85 9.15 -23.98
C VAL A 207 5.59 10.48 -23.98
N GLU A 208 6.52 10.62 -23.10
CA GLU A 208 7.46 11.73 -23.04
C GLU A 208 8.39 11.70 -24.25
N ILE A 209 8.56 12.86 -24.87
CA ILE A 209 9.51 13.05 -25.96
C ILE A 209 10.74 13.77 -25.39
N ILE A 210 11.88 13.07 -25.39
CA ILE A 210 13.14 13.63 -24.95
C ILE A 210 13.81 14.41 -26.09
N ASP A 211 13.71 13.88 -27.32
CA ASP A 211 14.36 14.46 -28.50
C ASP A 211 13.66 14.01 -29.78
N GLY A 212 13.79 14.81 -30.85
CA GLY A 212 13.31 14.48 -32.18
C GLY A 212 11.98 15.10 -32.59
N LEU A 213 11.20 15.69 -31.67
CA LEU A 213 9.96 16.43 -31.98
C LEU A 213 9.99 17.82 -31.34
N ASN A 214 9.28 18.75 -31.96
CA ASN A 214 9.07 20.09 -31.46
C ASN A 214 7.59 20.32 -31.14
N GLU A 215 7.33 21.26 -30.26
CA GLU A 215 5.97 21.72 -29.99
C GLU A 215 5.32 22.27 -31.28
N GLY A 216 4.13 21.77 -31.60
CA GLY A 216 3.40 22.14 -32.83
C GLY A 216 3.66 21.22 -34.02
N ASP A 217 4.53 20.22 -33.94
CA ASP A 217 4.68 19.19 -34.96
C ASP A 217 3.36 18.39 -35.13
N HIS A 218 2.90 18.21 -36.38
CA HIS A 218 1.71 17.42 -36.68
C HIS A 218 2.08 15.97 -36.92
N LEU A 219 1.59 15.09 -36.04
CA LEU A 219 1.87 13.65 -36.12
C LEU A 219 0.77 12.94 -36.91
N LEU A 220 1.15 12.07 -37.82
CA LEU A 220 0.23 11.23 -38.58
C LEU A 220 -0.13 9.98 -37.77
N ILE A 221 -1.43 9.81 -37.48
CA ILE A 221 -1.98 8.66 -36.77
C ILE A 221 -2.61 7.72 -37.81
N GLY A 222 -2.21 6.46 -37.82
CA GLY A 222 -2.77 5.43 -38.68
C GLY A 222 -1.86 4.97 -39.82
N PRO A 223 -2.28 3.96 -40.61
CA PRO A 223 -1.53 3.50 -41.79
C PRO A 223 -1.42 4.62 -42.81
N ALA A 224 -0.24 4.77 -43.40
CA ALA A 224 -0.10 5.63 -44.58
C ALA A 224 -0.91 4.97 -45.71
N THR A 225 -2.13 5.42 -45.96
CA THR A 225 -2.76 5.21 -47.24
C THR A 225 -1.99 6.06 -48.23
N GLY A 226 -0.87 5.53 -48.72
CA GLY A 226 -0.17 6.08 -49.85
C GLY A 226 -1.10 5.96 -51.04
N ASN A 227 -1.70 7.05 -51.47
CA ASN A 227 -2.19 7.19 -52.83
C ASN A 227 -0.94 7.24 -53.71
N GLY A 228 -0.51 6.07 -54.18
CA GLY A 228 0.37 5.96 -55.32
C GLY A 228 -0.45 6.21 -56.56
N GLY A 229 -0.27 7.34 -57.20
CA GLY A 229 -0.65 7.67 -58.54
C GLY A 229 0.61 8.04 -59.29
#